data_4f575964f871f1db04a4db466d38d229
#
_entry.id   4f575964f871f1db04a4db466d38d229
#
_cell.length_a   1.000
_cell.length_b   1.000
_cell.length_c   1.000
_cell.angle_alpha   90.00
_cell.angle_beta   90.00
_cell.angle_gamma   90.00
#
_symmetry.space_group_name_H-M   'P 1'
#
loop_
_entity.id
_entity.type
_entity.pdbx_description
1 polymer ?
#
loop_
_entity_poly.entity_id
_entity_poly.type
_entity_poly.pdbx_seq_one_letter_code
_entity_poly.pdbx_strand_id
1 'polypeptide(L)'
;MNNVGFPILIYASYNTKEKAFRNLENIKPELAATYPAATITDKTPIYKNITFENITATAQSGKRAGLIWGLPEAAVSNLILINVNITADKPFGIFFADNVQLTNCNINTKEGKNKLALTNATVTIDGVKVN
;
A
#
# COMPACT_ATOMS: atom_id res chain seq x y z
N MET A 1 -9.30 4.52 14.92
CA MET A 1 -8.67 3.20 15.14
C MET A 1 -7.35 3.40 15.88
N ASN A 2 -7.15 2.68 16.96
CA ASN A 2 -5.95 2.78 17.79
C ASN A 2 -5.24 1.43 17.86
N ASN A 3 -3.90 1.45 17.81
CA ASN A 3 -3.05 0.26 17.96
C ASN A 3 -3.43 -0.87 17.01
N VAL A 4 -3.66 -0.56 15.75
CA VAL A 4 -3.98 -1.58 14.74
C VAL A 4 -2.71 -2.04 14.01
N GLY A 5 -2.68 -3.29 13.58
CA GLY A 5 -1.53 -3.85 12.88
C GLY A 5 -1.38 -3.27 11.47
N PHE A 6 -2.46 -3.17 10.73
CA PHE A 6 -2.51 -2.54 9.41
C PHE A 6 -3.75 -1.66 9.33
N PRO A 7 -3.59 -0.33 9.46
CA PRO A 7 -4.72 0.58 9.29
C PRO A 7 -5.41 0.45 7.94
N ILE A 8 -4.63 0.24 6.88
CA ILE A 8 -5.14 -0.03 5.53
C ILE A 8 -4.33 -1.17 4.94
N LEU A 9 -5.01 -2.18 4.43
CA LEU A 9 -4.36 -3.33 3.82
C LEU A 9 -5.11 -3.79 2.57
N ILE A 10 -4.41 -3.81 1.45
CA ILE A 10 -4.82 -4.51 0.23
C ILE A 10 -3.68 -5.43 -0.15
N TYR A 11 -3.95 -6.72 -0.22
CA TYR A 11 -2.93 -7.73 -0.43
C TYR A 11 -3.42 -8.79 -1.41
N ALA A 12 -2.98 -8.69 -2.66
CA ALA A 12 -3.43 -9.57 -3.73
C ALA A 12 -2.65 -10.90 -3.81
N SER A 13 -1.49 -10.96 -3.20
CA SER A 13 -0.61 -12.14 -3.28
C SER A 13 -0.71 -13.09 -2.08
N TYR A 14 -1.88 -13.15 -1.45
CA TYR A 14 -2.07 -13.94 -0.23
C TYR A 14 -1.89 -15.46 -0.44
N ASN A 15 -1.93 -15.95 -1.67
CA ASN A 15 -1.73 -17.37 -2.00
C ASN A 15 -0.27 -17.74 -2.30
N THR A 16 0.67 -16.80 -2.16
CA THR A 16 2.06 -17.12 -2.46
C THR A 16 2.61 -18.18 -1.52
N LYS A 17 3.40 -19.11 -2.06
CA LYS A 17 4.10 -20.12 -1.30
C LYS A 17 5.49 -19.67 -0.88
N GLU A 18 5.99 -18.59 -1.41
CA GLU A 18 7.32 -18.10 -1.12
C GLU A 18 7.32 -17.29 0.18
N LYS A 19 8.07 -17.75 1.18
CA LYS A 19 8.12 -17.12 2.50
C LYS A 19 8.58 -15.67 2.44
N ALA A 20 9.47 -15.34 1.50
CA ALA A 20 10.00 -13.99 1.36
C ALA A 20 8.88 -12.96 1.11
N PHE A 21 7.79 -13.37 0.45
CA PHE A 21 6.68 -12.49 0.10
C PHE A 21 5.53 -12.54 1.11
N ARG A 22 5.69 -13.26 2.23
CA ARG A 22 4.65 -13.35 3.26
C ARG A 22 4.86 -12.36 4.41
N ASN A 23 6.04 -11.75 4.50
CA ASN A 23 6.35 -10.83 5.59
C ASN A 23 5.86 -9.43 5.25
N LEU A 24 4.55 -9.21 5.39
CA LEU A 24 3.90 -7.95 5.01
C LEU A 24 4.43 -6.76 5.81
N GLU A 25 4.85 -6.98 7.05
CA GLU A 25 5.29 -5.91 7.93
C GLU A 25 6.64 -5.33 7.55
N ASN A 26 7.50 -6.13 6.96
CA ASN A 26 8.90 -5.77 6.74
C ASN A 26 9.36 -5.94 5.29
N ILE A 27 8.46 -6.25 4.37
CA ILE A 27 8.87 -6.41 2.97
C ILE A 27 9.39 -5.09 2.41
N LYS A 28 10.53 -5.14 1.73
CA LYS A 28 11.15 -3.98 1.12
C LYS A 28 10.72 -3.82 -0.33
N PRO A 29 10.68 -2.59 -0.86
CA PRO A 29 10.30 -2.37 -2.25
C PRO A 29 11.13 -3.18 -3.23
N GLU A 30 12.42 -3.32 -2.98
CA GLU A 30 13.32 -4.08 -3.86
C GLU A 30 12.91 -5.55 -3.96
N LEU A 31 12.50 -6.14 -2.85
CA LEU A 31 12.04 -7.54 -2.85
C LEU A 31 10.66 -7.65 -3.49
N ALA A 32 9.76 -6.72 -3.22
CA ALA A 32 8.43 -6.73 -3.84
C ALA A 32 8.53 -6.67 -5.37
N ALA A 33 9.50 -5.93 -5.90
CA ALA A 33 9.70 -5.81 -7.35
C ALA A 33 10.06 -7.15 -8.01
N THR A 34 10.57 -8.11 -7.24
CA THR A 34 10.94 -9.44 -7.76
C THR A 34 9.80 -10.44 -7.75
N TYR A 35 8.61 -10.06 -7.28
CA TYR A 35 7.46 -10.95 -7.26
C TYR A 35 7.13 -11.39 -8.69
N PRO A 36 7.06 -12.72 -8.94
CA PRO A 36 6.91 -13.21 -10.31
C PRO A 36 5.51 -12.93 -10.85
N ALA A 37 5.45 -12.44 -12.09
CA ALA A 37 4.20 -12.27 -12.80
C ALA A 37 3.64 -13.64 -13.21
N ALA A 38 2.32 -13.78 -13.17
CA ALA A 38 1.62 -14.98 -13.58
C ALA A 38 0.63 -14.64 -14.70
N THR A 39 0.13 -15.67 -15.38
CA THR A 39 -0.92 -15.49 -16.39
C THR A 39 -2.22 -15.08 -15.72
N ILE A 40 -2.90 -14.09 -16.28
CA ILE A 40 -4.21 -13.67 -15.79
C ILE A 40 -5.23 -14.76 -16.06
N THR A 41 -5.97 -15.13 -15.02
CA THR A 41 -7.05 -16.13 -15.09
C THR A 41 -8.32 -15.54 -14.45
N ASP A 42 -9.41 -16.30 -14.49
CA ASP A 42 -10.64 -15.92 -13.81
C ASP A 42 -10.49 -15.88 -12.28
N LYS A 43 -9.45 -16.48 -11.73
CA LYS A 43 -9.15 -16.49 -10.30
C LYS A 43 -8.15 -15.39 -9.89
N THR A 44 -7.62 -14.62 -10.83
CA THR A 44 -6.68 -13.53 -10.51
C THR A 44 -7.41 -12.43 -9.76
N PRO A 45 -6.95 -12.06 -8.53
CA PRO A 45 -7.57 -10.95 -7.81
C PRO A 45 -7.37 -9.64 -8.57
N ILE A 46 -8.44 -8.89 -8.76
CA ILE A 46 -8.38 -7.57 -9.39
C ILE A 46 -9.01 -6.57 -8.44
N TYR A 47 -8.20 -5.59 -8.02
CA TYR A 47 -8.65 -4.52 -7.13
C TYR A 47 -8.60 -3.20 -7.90
N LYS A 48 -9.75 -2.56 -8.04
CA LYS A 48 -9.85 -1.27 -8.74
C LYS A 48 -11.00 -0.43 -8.21
N ASN A 49 -10.90 0.88 -8.45
CA ASN A 49 -11.97 1.83 -8.11
C ASN A 49 -12.34 1.78 -6.62
N ILE A 50 -11.32 1.83 -5.75
CA ILE A 50 -11.50 1.75 -4.30
C ILE A 50 -11.25 3.12 -3.70
N THR A 51 -12.12 3.55 -2.79
CA THR A 51 -11.97 4.82 -2.07
C THR A 51 -11.95 4.56 -0.57
N PHE A 52 -10.91 5.09 0.09
CA PHE A 52 -10.84 5.17 1.55
C PHE A 52 -11.04 6.62 1.94
N GLU A 53 -12.00 6.88 2.83
CA GLU A 53 -12.40 8.23 3.16
C GLU A 53 -12.59 8.40 4.67
N ASN A 54 -12.10 9.52 5.20
CA ASN A 54 -12.32 9.90 6.60
C ASN A 54 -11.82 8.84 7.59
N ILE A 55 -10.56 8.41 7.44
CA ILE A 55 -9.94 7.43 8.33
C ILE A 55 -8.92 8.12 9.22
N THR A 56 -9.01 7.86 10.53
CA THR A 56 -8.01 8.26 11.50
C THR A 56 -7.54 7.03 12.25
N ALA A 57 -6.25 6.76 12.22
CA ALA A 57 -5.70 5.54 12.79
C ALA A 57 -4.31 5.75 13.38
N THR A 58 -4.00 4.94 14.40
CA THR A 58 -2.65 4.82 14.95
C THR A 58 -2.25 3.35 14.85
N ALA A 59 -1.15 3.07 14.15
CA ALA A 59 -0.64 1.72 14.03
C ALA A 59 0.10 1.29 15.29
N GLN A 60 0.18 -0.02 15.50
CA GLN A 60 0.99 -0.57 16.59
C GLN A 60 2.46 -0.20 16.41
N SER A 61 3.19 -0.16 17.53
CA SER A 61 4.62 0.15 17.51
C SER A 61 5.38 -0.79 16.57
N GLY A 62 6.23 -0.23 15.75
CA GLY A 62 7.03 -0.98 14.77
C GLY A 62 6.29 -1.39 13.52
N LYS A 63 5.02 -1.01 13.35
CA LYS A 63 4.21 -1.41 12.20
C LYS A 63 4.13 -0.31 11.15
N ARG A 64 3.70 -0.70 9.93
CA ARG A 64 3.52 0.22 8.81
C ARG A 64 2.23 1.03 8.95
N ALA A 65 2.22 2.20 8.33
CA ALA A 65 0.99 2.99 8.18
C ALA A 65 -0.06 2.25 7.35
N GLY A 66 0.38 1.43 6.42
CA GLY A 66 -0.50 0.62 5.59
C GLY A 66 0.28 -0.09 4.50
N LEU A 67 -0.40 -0.95 3.77
CA LEU A 67 0.20 -1.70 2.67
C LEU A 67 -0.82 -1.91 1.56
N ILE A 68 -0.44 -1.52 0.35
CA ILE A 68 -1.18 -1.84 -0.87
C ILE A 68 -0.23 -2.62 -1.75
N TRP A 69 -0.53 -3.88 -1.98
CA TRP A 69 0.35 -4.78 -2.74
C TRP A 69 -0.45 -5.52 -3.79
N GLY A 70 -0.47 -4.97 -5.00
CA GLY A 70 -1.10 -5.61 -6.16
C GLY A 70 -0.20 -6.69 -6.76
N LEU A 71 -0.59 -7.17 -7.92
CA LEU A 71 0.17 -8.18 -8.66
C LEU A 71 0.85 -7.54 -9.87
N PRO A 72 2.02 -8.05 -10.30
CA PRO A 72 2.66 -7.54 -11.51
C PRO A 72 1.77 -7.64 -12.76
N GLU A 73 0.97 -8.71 -12.84
CA GLU A 73 0.05 -8.93 -13.96
C GLU A 73 -1.29 -8.24 -13.80
N ALA A 74 -1.65 -7.81 -12.59
CA ALA A 74 -2.92 -7.16 -12.29
C ALA A 74 -2.73 -6.16 -11.14
N ALA A 75 -2.19 -5.00 -11.46
CA ALA A 75 -1.94 -3.95 -10.49
C ALA A 75 -3.26 -3.41 -9.90
N VAL A 76 -3.21 -2.98 -8.64
CA VAL A 76 -4.31 -2.23 -8.04
C VAL A 76 -4.44 -0.92 -8.81
N SER A 77 -5.65 -0.53 -9.20
CA SER A 77 -5.85 0.67 -10.02
C SER A 77 -6.96 1.57 -9.50
N ASN A 78 -6.80 2.87 -9.75
CA ASN A 78 -7.80 3.88 -9.37
C ASN A 78 -8.14 3.82 -7.88
N LEU A 79 -7.12 3.93 -7.04
CA LEU A 79 -7.26 3.93 -5.60
C LEU A 79 -7.20 5.37 -5.09
N ILE A 80 -8.17 5.77 -4.28
CA ILE A 80 -8.27 7.14 -3.79
C ILE A 80 -8.32 7.11 -2.26
N LEU A 81 -7.46 7.91 -1.62
CA LEU A 81 -7.46 8.13 -0.18
C LEU A 81 -7.78 9.59 0.08
N ILE A 82 -8.86 9.85 0.83
CA ILE A 82 -9.32 11.21 1.13
C ILE A 82 -9.46 11.39 2.64
N ASN A 83 -8.88 12.44 3.19
CA ASN A 83 -8.95 12.73 4.63
C ASN A 83 -8.48 11.55 5.48
N VAL A 84 -7.36 10.93 5.10
CA VAL A 84 -6.78 9.80 5.81
C VAL A 84 -5.63 10.31 6.68
N ASN A 85 -5.75 10.11 7.99
CA ASN A 85 -4.76 10.52 8.98
C ASN A 85 -4.25 9.28 9.71
N ILE A 86 -3.00 8.94 9.49
CA ILE A 86 -2.39 7.74 10.07
C ILE A 86 -1.07 8.12 10.74
N THR A 87 -0.87 7.62 11.96
CA THR A 87 0.40 7.73 12.67
C THR A 87 0.99 6.34 12.84
N ALA A 88 2.23 6.15 12.42
CA ALA A 88 2.89 4.84 12.45
C ALA A 88 4.39 5.00 12.57
N ASP A 89 5.09 3.89 12.83
CA ASP A 89 6.55 3.90 12.87
C ASP A 89 7.16 3.77 11.48
N LYS A 90 6.52 3.02 10.59
CA LYS A 90 7.03 2.73 9.25
C LYS A 90 6.13 3.31 8.15
N PRO A 91 6.73 3.63 6.98
CA PRO A 91 5.97 4.23 5.88
C PRO A 91 4.87 3.33 5.32
N PHE A 92 3.94 3.94 4.62
CA PHE A 92 2.92 3.27 3.83
C PHE A 92 3.57 2.65 2.60
N GLY A 93 3.43 1.34 2.41
CA GLY A 93 3.96 0.63 1.26
C GLY A 93 2.94 0.54 0.13
N ILE A 94 3.35 0.84 -1.10
CA ILE A 94 2.49 0.73 -2.27
C ILE A 94 3.28 0.03 -3.38
N PHE A 95 2.89 -1.20 -3.69
CA PHE A 95 3.57 -2.06 -4.65
C PHE A 95 2.60 -2.52 -5.73
N PHE A 96 2.98 -2.35 -7.01
CA PHE A 96 2.16 -2.73 -8.17
C PHE A 96 0.77 -2.10 -8.11
N ALA A 97 0.74 -0.78 -8.21
CA ALA A 97 -0.50 0.00 -8.18
C ALA A 97 -0.43 1.16 -9.16
N ASP A 98 -1.51 1.38 -9.90
CA ASP A 98 -1.61 2.47 -10.86
C ASP A 98 -2.65 3.48 -10.41
N ASN A 99 -2.35 4.77 -10.61
CA ASN A 99 -3.26 5.86 -10.32
C ASN A 99 -3.78 5.84 -8.88
N VAL A 100 -2.85 5.89 -7.93
CA VAL A 100 -3.15 6.05 -6.52
C VAL A 100 -3.13 7.55 -6.21
N GLN A 101 -4.21 8.05 -5.64
CA GLN A 101 -4.34 9.48 -5.33
C GLN A 101 -4.58 9.68 -3.83
N LEU A 102 -3.76 10.53 -3.22
CA LEU A 102 -3.92 10.96 -1.84
C LEU A 102 -4.36 12.41 -1.83
N THR A 103 -5.51 12.70 -1.21
CA THR A 103 -6.04 14.05 -1.10
C THR A 103 -6.29 14.36 0.36
N ASN A 104 -5.71 15.45 0.84
CA ASN A 104 -5.83 15.89 2.24
C ASN A 104 -5.47 14.76 3.22
N CYS A 105 -4.38 14.05 2.95
CA CYS A 105 -3.91 12.94 3.76
C CYS A 105 -2.68 13.34 4.57
N ASN A 106 -2.62 12.84 5.82
CA ASN A 106 -1.48 13.03 6.70
C ASN A 106 -1.03 11.66 7.20
N ILE A 107 0.01 11.13 6.58
CA ILE A 107 0.60 9.85 6.99
C ILE A 107 1.91 10.18 7.69
N ASN A 108 1.87 10.20 9.03
CA ASN A 108 2.99 10.61 9.86
C ASN A 108 3.75 9.40 10.34
N THR A 109 5.04 9.34 10.00
CA THR A 109 5.91 8.24 10.39
C THR A 109 7.19 8.79 10.99
N LYS A 110 8.00 7.91 11.55
CA LYS A 110 9.32 8.30 12.06
C LYS A 110 10.25 8.79 10.97
N GLU A 111 10.00 8.43 9.72
CA GLU A 111 10.79 8.89 8.57
C GLU A 111 10.29 10.22 8.00
N GLY A 112 9.13 10.69 8.43
CA GLY A 112 8.58 11.96 8.01
C GLY A 112 7.11 11.90 7.61
N LYS A 113 6.55 13.04 7.22
CA LYS A 113 5.17 13.15 6.78
C LYS A 113 5.04 12.70 5.32
N ASN A 114 4.03 11.88 5.05
CA ASN A 114 3.71 11.37 3.71
C ASN A 114 4.88 10.68 3.02
N LYS A 115 5.73 10.04 3.81
CA LYS A 115 6.77 9.16 3.26
C LYS A 115 6.15 7.83 2.85
N LEU A 116 6.45 7.41 1.63
CA LEU A 116 5.88 6.21 1.04
C LEU A 116 7.01 5.29 0.56
N ALA A 117 6.79 3.98 0.68
CA ALA A 117 7.68 2.98 0.08
C ALA A 117 7.01 2.49 -1.20
N LEU A 118 7.57 2.84 -2.35
CA LEU A 118 6.93 2.62 -3.66
C LEU A 118 7.72 1.64 -4.51
N THR A 119 7.00 0.74 -5.20
CA THR A 119 7.55 -0.15 -6.21
C THR A 119 6.52 -0.32 -7.32
N ASN A 120 6.91 0.03 -8.56
CA ASN A 120 6.02 -0.07 -9.71
C ASN A 120 4.64 0.52 -9.41
N ALA A 121 4.63 1.72 -8.83
CA ALA A 121 3.42 2.41 -8.43
C ALA A 121 3.41 3.84 -8.97
N THR A 122 2.24 4.30 -9.38
CA THR A 122 2.00 5.68 -9.79
C THR A 122 1.16 6.34 -8.72
N VAL A 123 1.72 7.34 -8.03
CA VAL A 123 1.07 7.98 -6.88
C VAL A 123 1.13 9.50 -7.02
N THR A 124 0.00 10.15 -6.71
CA THR A 124 -0.06 11.59 -6.58
C THR A 124 -0.52 11.98 -5.18
N ILE A 125 0.02 13.05 -4.65
CA ILE A 125 -0.41 13.65 -3.38
C ILE A 125 -0.86 15.07 -3.67
N ASP A 126 -2.13 15.35 -3.41
CA ASP A 126 -2.77 16.65 -3.69
C ASP A 126 -2.49 17.14 -5.12
N GLY A 127 -2.57 16.19 -6.07
CA GLY A 127 -2.38 16.48 -7.49
C GLY A 127 -0.93 16.48 -7.97
N VAL A 128 0.04 16.26 -7.10
CA VAL A 128 1.46 16.27 -7.44
C VAL A 128 2.01 14.85 -7.47
N LYS A 129 2.59 14.47 -8.60
CA LYS A 129 3.19 13.13 -8.74
C LYS A 129 4.42 13.00 -7.85
N VAL A 130 4.54 11.89 -7.12
CA VAL A 130 5.60 11.69 -6.11
C VAL A 130 6.56 10.54 -6.45
N ASN A 131 6.45 9.96 -7.61
CA ASN A 131 7.34 8.86 -8.02
C ASN A 131 7.95 9.07 -9.40
#